data_cb705735aa941cfc6a1d6d21587a9b10
#
_entry.id   cb705735aa941cfc6a1d6d21587a9b10
#
_cell.length_a   1.000
_cell.length_b   1.000
_cell.length_c   1.000
_cell.angle_alpha   90.00
_cell.angle_beta   90.00
_cell.angle_gamma   90.00
#
_symmetry.space_group_name_H-M   'P 1'
#
loop_
_entity.id
_entity.type
_entity.pdbx_description
1 polymer ?
#
loop_
_entity_poly.entity_id
_entity_poly.type
_entity_poly.pdbx_seq_one_letter_code
_entity_poly.pdbx_strand_id
1 'polypeptide(L)'
;MLKRCLLIVACTVLGMVLTAQEHKTLREWGFPTGIFQPGQYNAITDVPGVAVGHVTLIEGDSVRTGVTAIVPHQGDIFSQKVPAAIYVGNGFGKLAGVTQVRELGNIETPVVLTNTLSVAAGIEGVVRYTLMQPGHEDVRSVNAVVGETNDGRLNDIRGMHVTPQMVIDAINMAHGGPVEQGCVGAGTGTRCFGFKGGIGTSSRVLPESLGGYTVGVLVQTNYGGILEIDGVQVGQQLEQHDFINHVRKAEHVDGSCMMVVVTDAPLDSRNLERVAKRAMMGMAKTGGIASNGSGDYVIAMSVAPGNLIDSRAKTITSTVLANGEMSSIFAATIEATAEALWNSLFMAEGMTGKGGYHVDALPVDRVLEMLRNRR
;
A
#
# COMPACT_ATOMS: atom_id res chain seq x y z
N MET A 1 0.68 -21.73 77.94
CA MET A 1 -0.07 -22.17 76.77
C MET A 1 -0.27 -20.98 75.84
N LEU A 2 0.55 -20.84 74.82
CA LEU A 2 0.52 -19.73 73.86
C LEU A 2 -0.09 -20.24 72.56
N LYS A 3 -1.29 -19.78 72.20
CA LYS A 3 -1.94 -20.07 70.90
C LYS A 3 -1.39 -19.09 69.86
N ARG A 4 -0.63 -19.64 68.89
CA ARG A 4 -0.21 -18.89 67.68
C ARG A 4 -1.36 -18.90 66.67
N CYS A 5 -1.92 -17.73 66.37
CA CYS A 5 -2.82 -17.52 65.25
C CYS A 5 -1.97 -17.34 63.97
N LEU A 6 -2.09 -18.25 63.02
CA LEU A 6 -1.52 -18.11 61.65
C LEU A 6 -2.51 -17.31 60.80
N LEU A 7 -2.13 -16.11 60.39
CA LEU A 7 -2.87 -15.33 59.41
C LEU A 7 -2.40 -15.73 58.02
N ILE A 8 -3.25 -16.40 57.24
CA ILE A 8 -2.99 -16.68 55.81
C ILE A 8 -3.50 -15.48 55.02
N VAL A 9 -2.56 -14.70 54.46
CA VAL A 9 -2.87 -13.64 53.50
C VAL A 9 -2.93 -14.30 52.12
N ALA A 10 -4.12 -14.45 51.55
CA ALA A 10 -4.33 -14.88 50.18
C ALA A 10 -4.12 -13.66 49.25
N CYS A 11 -2.98 -13.59 48.60
CA CYS A 11 -2.76 -12.67 47.49
C CYS A 11 -3.48 -13.21 46.24
N THR A 12 -4.63 -12.62 45.93
CA THR A 12 -5.26 -12.80 44.61
C THR A 12 -4.49 -11.98 43.58
N VAL A 13 -3.66 -12.66 42.79
CA VAL A 13 -3.04 -12.09 41.61
C VAL A 13 -4.13 -12.04 40.53
N LEU A 14 -4.69 -10.84 40.32
CA LEU A 14 -5.57 -10.57 39.20
C LEU A 14 -4.69 -10.51 37.94
N GLY A 15 -4.57 -11.63 37.25
CA GLY A 15 -3.91 -11.69 35.93
C GLY A 15 -4.73 -10.86 34.93
N MET A 16 -4.27 -9.67 34.58
CA MET A 16 -4.74 -9.01 33.37
C MET A 16 -4.32 -9.90 32.18
N VAL A 17 -5.29 -10.63 31.64
CA VAL A 17 -5.15 -11.24 30.32
C VAL A 17 -5.16 -10.07 29.34
N LEU A 18 -3.97 -9.63 28.89
CA LEU A 18 -3.84 -8.82 27.70
C LEU A 18 -4.30 -9.71 26.54
N THR A 19 -5.56 -9.57 26.15
CA THR A 19 -6.01 -10.11 24.87
C THR A 19 -5.26 -9.35 23.79
N ALA A 20 -4.37 -10.03 23.07
CA ALA A 20 -3.79 -9.48 21.86
C ALA A 20 -4.95 -9.01 20.97
N GLN A 21 -4.90 -7.77 20.53
CA GLN A 21 -5.92 -7.23 19.63
C GLN A 21 -5.91 -8.07 18.35
N GLU A 22 -7.03 -8.67 18.00
CA GLU A 22 -7.15 -9.50 16.81
C GLU A 22 -7.10 -8.58 15.58
N HIS A 23 -6.09 -8.75 14.72
CA HIS A 23 -5.94 -7.96 13.49
C HIS A 23 -6.75 -8.62 12.38
N LYS A 24 -7.81 -7.93 11.96
CA LYS A 24 -8.72 -8.34 10.89
C LYS A 24 -8.97 -7.15 9.96
N THR A 25 -9.07 -7.42 8.69
CA THR A 25 -9.53 -6.43 7.70
C THR A 25 -10.96 -5.98 7.99
N LEU A 26 -11.37 -4.83 7.45
CA LEU A 26 -12.73 -4.31 7.60
C LEU A 26 -13.80 -5.33 7.18
N ARG A 27 -13.53 -6.07 6.09
CA ARG A 27 -14.42 -7.11 5.57
C ARG A 27 -14.54 -8.31 6.51
N GLU A 28 -13.44 -8.77 7.11
CA GLU A 28 -13.43 -9.86 8.11
C GLU A 28 -14.16 -9.48 9.41
N TRP A 29 -14.26 -8.19 9.72
CA TRP A 29 -15.12 -7.67 10.77
C TRP A 29 -16.62 -7.63 10.40
N GLY A 30 -16.98 -8.10 9.21
CA GLY A 30 -18.37 -8.18 8.75
C GLY A 30 -18.91 -6.90 8.09
N PHE A 31 -18.02 -6.02 7.62
CA PHE A 31 -18.36 -4.80 6.89
C PHE A 31 -17.86 -4.88 5.43
N PRO A 32 -18.53 -5.67 4.56
CA PRO A 32 -18.17 -5.71 3.15
C PRO A 32 -18.44 -4.36 2.49
N THR A 33 -17.48 -3.88 1.72
CA THR A 33 -17.55 -2.61 0.99
C THR A 33 -17.60 -2.82 -0.51
N GLY A 34 -18.30 -1.94 -1.22
CA GLY A 34 -18.46 -2.01 -2.65
C GLY A 34 -19.50 -3.05 -3.12
N ILE A 35 -19.69 -3.13 -4.43
CA ILE A 35 -20.65 -4.03 -5.07
C ILE A 35 -20.00 -5.28 -5.68
N PHE A 36 -18.69 -5.18 -6.03
CA PHE A 36 -17.95 -6.31 -6.58
C PHE A 36 -17.34 -7.19 -5.48
N GLN A 37 -17.27 -8.48 -5.75
CA GLN A 37 -16.66 -9.44 -4.83
C GLN A 37 -15.13 -9.35 -4.90
N PRO A 38 -14.42 -9.54 -3.78
CA PRO A 38 -12.98 -9.71 -3.80
C PRO A 38 -12.59 -11.05 -4.41
N GLY A 39 -11.33 -11.20 -4.82
CA GLY A 39 -10.72 -12.48 -5.10
C GLY A 39 -10.48 -13.30 -3.82
N GLN A 40 -9.79 -14.41 -3.97
CA GLN A 40 -9.59 -15.41 -2.89
C GLN A 40 -8.89 -14.82 -1.65
N TYR A 41 -7.91 -13.93 -1.87
CA TYR A 41 -7.07 -13.36 -0.82
C TYR A 41 -7.46 -11.92 -0.47
N ASN A 42 -8.39 -11.33 -1.23
CA ASN A 42 -8.71 -9.90 -1.17
C ASN A 42 -7.42 -9.04 -1.20
N ALA A 43 -6.53 -9.35 -2.11
CA ALA A 43 -5.20 -8.77 -2.23
C ALA A 43 -4.82 -8.51 -3.70
N ILE A 44 -3.80 -7.67 -3.91
CA ILE A 44 -3.26 -7.39 -5.25
C ILE A 44 -2.80 -8.68 -5.97
N THR A 45 -2.43 -9.69 -5.22
CA THR A 45 -2.00 -11.02 -5.67
C THR A 45 -3.15 -11.91 -6.19
N ASP A 46 -4.40 -11.48 -6.08
CA ASP A 46 -5.51 -12.14 -6.78
C ASP A 46 -5.44 -11.92 -8.30
N VAL A 47 -4.70 -10.92 -8.75
CA VAL A 47 -4.36 -10.77 -10.16
C VAL A 47 -3.29 -11.80 -10.54
N PRO A 48 -3.57 -12.69 -11.52
CA PRO A 48 -2.69 -13.80 -11.84
C PRO A 48 -1.25 -13.38 -12.17
N GLY A 49 -0.27 -14.05 -11.55
CA GLY A 49 1.17 -13.81 -11.76
C GLY A 49 1.76 -12.72 -10.89
N VAL A 50 0.95 -11.89 -10.24
CA VAL A 50 1.42 -10.84 -9.34
C VAL A 50 1.94 -11.44 -8.03
N ALA A 51 3.09 -10.93 -7.58
CA ALA A 51 3.69 -11.30 -6.31
C ALA A 51 4.11 -10.07 -5.52
N VAL A 52 4.12 -10.21 -4.18
CA VAL A 52 4.52 -9.16 -3.24
C VAL A 52 5.53 -9.71 -2.25
N GLY A 53 6.57 -8.92 -1.97
CA GLY A 53 7.56 -9.25 -0.95
C GLY A 53 7.87 -8.04 -0.08
N HIS A 54 8.19 -8.31 1.19
CA HIS A 54 8.50 -7.30 2.19
C HIS A 54 9.82 -7.59 2.88
N VAL A 55 10.59 -6.54 3.14
CA VAL A 55 11.68 -6.56 4.12
C VAL A 55 11.37 -5.49 5.15
N THR A 56 11.08 -5.91 6.37
CA THR A 56 10.77 -5.03 7.52
C THR A 56 12.02 -4.84 8.36
N LEU A 57 12.34 -3.59 8.70
CA LEU A 57 13.47 -3.24 9.53
C LEU A 57 13.01 -2.50 10.78
N ILE A 58 13.09 -3.19 11.92
CA ILE A 58 12.81 -2.66 13.26
C ILE A 58 14.05 -2.91 14.11
N GLU A 59 14.80 -1.85 14.42
CA GLU A 59 16.03 -1.96 15.23
C GLU A 59 16.06 -0.90 16.32
N GLY A 60 16.48 -1.31 17.50
CA GLY A 60 16.53 -0.45 18.69
C GLY A 60 15.22 0.30 18.93
N ASP A 61 15.34 1.53 19.36
CA ASP A 61 14.21 2.43 19.70
C ASP A 61 13.86 3.43 18.58
N SER A 62 14.63 3.47 17.48
CA SER A 62 14.56 4.55 16.49
C SER A 62 14.40 4.11 15.02
N VAL A 63 14.70 2.87 14.66
CA VAL A 63 14.61 2.41 13.27
C VAL A 63 13.28 1.69 13.04
N ARG A 64 12.43 2.27 12.21
CA ARG A 64 11.09 1.76 11.84
C ARG A 64 10.86 2.00 10.36
N THR A 65 11.35 1.12 9.50
CA THR A 65 11.32 1.30 8.04
C THR A 65 11.31 -0.03 7.31
N GLY A 66 11.42 -0.01 6.00
CA GLY A 66 11.51 -1.23 5.19
C GLY A 66 11.30 -1.01 3.71
N VAL A 67 11.14 -2.12 3.01
CA VAL A 67 10.94 -2.19 1.55
C VAL A 67 9.76 -3.09 1.24
N THR A 68 8.94 -2.69 0.30
CA THR A 68 7.89 -3.51 -0.31
C THR A 68 8.14 -3.59 -1.82
N ALA A 69 8.21 -4.80 -2.36
CA ALA A 69 8.37 -5.05 -3.79
C ALA A 69 7.09 -5.63 -4.37
N ILE A 70 6.66 -5.14 -5.52
CA ILE A 70 5.55 -5.67 -6.31
C ILE A 70 6.13 -6.17 -7.64
N VAL A 71 6.01 -7.47 -7.87
CA VAL A 71 6.48 -8.17 -9.08
C VAL A 71 5.25 -8.45 -9.95
N PRO A 72 5.12 -7.81 -11.13
CA PRO A 72 3.89 -7.89 -11.92
C PRO A 72 3.68 -9.25 -12.58
N HIS A 73 4.74 -9.97 -12.92
CA HIS A 73 4.68 -11.35 -13.42
C HIS A 73 5.99 -12.10 -13.15
N GLN A 74 5.97 -13.43 -13.24
CA GLN A 74 7.09 -14.29 -12.86
C GLN A 74 8.12 -14.50 -13.98
N GLY A 75 7.93 -13.90 -15.16
CA GLY A 75 8.88 -13.93 -16.27
C GLY A 75 9.94 -12.83 -16.16
N ASP A 76 10.78 -12.74 -17.19
CA ASP A 76 11.74 -11.64 -17.34
C ASP A 76 11.01 -10.33 -17.69
N ILE A 77 10.81 -9.47 -16.70
CA ILE A 77 10.05 -8.22 -16.83
C ILE A 77 10.79 -7.24 -17.77
N PHE A 78 12.10 -7.28 -17.82
CA PHE A 78 12.89 -6.41 -18.66
C PHE A 78 12.71 -6.73 -20.15
N SER A 79 12.66 -8.01 -20.50
CA SER A 79 12.42 -8.48 -21.86
C SER A 79 10.94 -8.50 -22.23
N GLN A 80 10.05 -8.78 -21.27
CA GLN A 80 8.59 -8.77 -21.44
C GLN A 80 7.99 -7.66 -20.57
N LYS A 81 8.03 -6.44 -21.08
CA LYS A 81 7.59 -5.26 -20.35
C LYS A 81 6.08 -5.24 -20.15
N VAL A 82 5.66 -4.59 -19.08
CA VAL A 82 4.26 -4.52 -18.68
C VAL A 82 3.67 -3.18 -19.12
N PRO A 83 2.57 -3.12 -19.89
CA PRO A 83 1.84 -1.88 -20.13
C PRO A 83 1.51 -1.18 -18.82
N ALA A 84 1.83 0.11 -18.72
CA ALA A 84 1.70 0.85 -17.49
C ALA A 84 1.43 2.35 -17.72
N ALA A 85 0.91 2.99 -16.67
CA ALA A 85 0.80 4.43 -16.59
C ALA A 85 1.04 4.91 -15.16
N ILE A 86 1.47 6.14 -15.02
CA ILE A 86 1.64 6.82 -13.74
C ILE A 86 0.79 8.08 -13.74
N TYR A 87 0.00 8.25 -12.69
CA TYR A 87 -0.74 9.48 -12.41
C TYR A 87 -0.22 10.13 -11.13
N VAL A 88 0.12 11.41 -11.22
CA VAL A 88 0.53 12.25 -10.09
C VAL A 88 -0.69 13.01 -9.62
N GLY A 89 -1.24 12.63 -8.47
CA GLY A 89 -2.38 13.29 -7.84
C GLY A 89 -1.94 14.58 -7.15
N ASN A 90 -0.89 14.50 -6.34
CA ASN A 90 -0.15 15.64 -5.79
C ASN A 90 1.33 15.30 -5.75
N GLY A 91 2.21 16.21 -6.16
CA GLY A 91 3.61 15.91 -6.49
C GLY A 91 4.64 16.30 -5.44
N PHE A 92 4.28 16.45 -4.17
CA PHE A 92 5.25 16.76 -3.12
C PHE A 92 5.98 15.49 -2.65
N GLY A 93 6.85 14.95 -3.48
CA GLY A 93 7.58 13.71 -3.19
C GLY A 93 8.40 13.24 -4.39
N LYS A 94 8.79 11.97 -4.37
CA LYS A 94 9.60 11.34 -5.39
C LYS A 94 8.95 10.05 -5.88
N LEU A 95 8.83 9.94 -7.19
CA LEU A 95 8.55 8.69 -7.88
C LEU A 95 9.58 8.54 -8.99
N ALA A 96 10.59 7.71 -8.77
CA ALA A 96 11.59 7.41 -9.78
C ALA A 96 10.97 6.64 -10.94
N GLY A 97 11.50 6.83 -12.14
CA GLY A 97 11.06 6.12 -13.35
C GLY A 97 9.87 6.76 -14.07
N VAL A 98 9.22 7.79 -13.49
CA VAL A 98 7.99 8.39 -14.02
C VAL A 98 8.13 8.90 -15.46
N THR A 99 9.28 9.47 -15.83
CA THR A 99 9.50 10.07 -17.15
C THR A 99 9.44 9.04 -18.27
N GLN A 100 10.15 7.92 -18.12
CA GLN A 100 10.14 6.83 -19.11
C GLN A 100 8.79 6.13 -19.17
N VAL A 101 8.13 5.89 -18.03
CA VAL A 101 6.80 5.27 -18.02
C VAL A 101 5.78 6.14 -18.75
N ARG A 102 5.82 7.47 -18.57
CA ARG A 102 4.95 8.40 -19.29
C ARG A 102 5.24 8.44 -20.79
N GLU A 103 6.51 8.39 -21.18
CA GLU A 103 6.93 8.43 -22.58
C GLU A 103 6.63 7.13 -23.32
N LEU A 104 6.95 5.99 -22.69
CA LEU A 104 6.88 4.68 -23.37
C LEU A 104 5.65 3.86 -23.03
N GLY A 105 4.90 4.22 -22.00
CA GLY A 105 3.66 3.54 -21.58
C GLY A 105 3.88 2.14 -21.01
N ASN A 106 5.07 1.84 -20.47
CA ASN A 106 5.39 0.53 -19.91
C ASN A 106 6.38 0.61 -18.74
N ILE A 107 6.44 -0.48 -17.97
CA ILE A 107 7.41 -0.74 -16.90
C ILE A 107 8.24 -1.95 -17.29
N GLU A 108 9.55 -1.91 -16.96
CA GLU A 108 10.55 -2.93 -17.29
C GLU A 108 11.23 -3.55 -16.06
N THR A 109 10.75 -3.23 -14.86
CA THR A 109 11.29 -3.71 -13.59
C THR A 109 10.17 -4.02 -12.60
N PRO A 110 10.44 -4.75 -11.50
CA PRO A 110 9.58 -4.70 -10.32
C PRO A 110 9.36 -3.27 -9.85
N VAL A 111 8.20 -3.00 -9.23
CA VAL A 111 7.91 -1.73 -8.54
C VAL A 111 8.34 -1.86 -7.10
N VAL A 112 9.09 -0.90 -6.58
CA VAL A 112 9.57 -0.88 -5.20
C VAL A 112 9.04 0.35 -4.46
N LEU A 113 8.60 0.13 -3.23
CA LEU A 113 8.18 1.17 -2.30
C LEU A 113 9.11 1.18 -1.09
N THR A 114 9.46 2.37 -0.59
CA THR A 114 10.33 2.56 0.57
C THR A 114 10.09 3.91 1.23
N ASN A 115 11.06 4.45 1.99
CA ASN A 115 10.97 5.80 2.54
C ASN A 115 11.64 6.86 1.66
N THR A 116 11.29 8.13 1.91
CA THR A 116 11.67 9.26 1.04
C THR A 116 13.17 9.50 0.90
N LEU A 117 14.00 9.20 1.92
CA LEU A 117 15.45 9.35 1.83
C LEU A 117 16.16 8.09 1.28
N SER A 118 15.44 6.98 1.14
CA SER A 118 15.99 5.71 0.66
C SER A 118 15.67 5.40 -0.80
N VAL A 119 15.05 6.32 -1.54
CA VAL A 119 14.74 6.15 -2.98
C VAL A 119 15.99 5.81 -3.79
N ALA A 120 17.14 6.42 -3.49
CA ALA A 120 18.41 6.13 -4.17
C ALA A 120 18.84 4.65 -3.97
N ALA A 121 18.74 4.13 -2.75
CA ALA A 121 19.01 2.72 -2.45
C ALA A 121 17.98 1.79 -3.17
N GLY A 122 16.72 2.24 -3.25
CA GLY A 122 15.67 1.58 -4.02
C GLY A 122 16.04 1.44 -5.49
N ILE A 123 16.45 2.54 -6.12
CA ILE A 123 16.89 2.56 -7.53
C ILE A 123 18.08 1.62 -7.73
N GLU A 124 19.12 1.75 -6.90
CA GLU A 124 20.32 0.92 -7.00
C GLU A 124 19.99 -0.57 -6.84
N GLY A 125 19.13 -0.94 -5.88
CA GLY A 125 18.73 -2.33 -5.66
C GLY A 125 17.97 -2.91 -6.85
N VAL A 126 17.01 -2.18 -7.42
CA VAL A 126 16.28 -2.61 -8.62
C VAL A 126 17.21 -2.75 -9.84
N VAL A 127 18.12 -1.80 -10.03
CA VAL A 127 19.10 -1.87 -11.13
C VAL A 127 20.01 -3.09 -10.96
N ARG A 128 20.59 -3.30 -9.78
CA ARG A 128 21.43 -4.47 -9.48
C ARG A 128 20.68 -5.77 -9.69
N TYR A 129 19.44 -5.88 -9.18
CA TYR A 129 18.59 -7.05 -9.39
C TYR A 129 18.40 -7.35 -10.88
N THR A 130 18.05 -6.34 -11.67
CA THR A 130 17.82 -6.48 -13.11
C THR A 130 19.09 -6.93 -13.84
N LEU A 131 20.24 -6.31 -13.56
CA LEU A 131 21.50 -6.64 -14.21
C LEU A 131 22.05 -8.04 -13.84
N MET A 132 21.65 -8.59 -12.68
CA MET A 132 22.04 -9.94 -12.28
C MET A 132 21.21 -11.05 -12.93
N GLN A 133 20.13 -10.72 -13.64
CA GLN A 133 19.30 -11.74 -14.28
C GLN A 133 20.04 -12.39 -15.47
N PRO A 134 19.88 -13.71 -15.68
CA PRO A 134 20.45 -14.40 -16.81
C PRO A 134 20.03 -13.76 -18.16
N GLY A 135 20.98 -13.54 -19.05
CA GLY A 135 20.73 -12.94 -20.36
C GLY A 135 20.74 -11.41 -20.37
N HIS A 136 21.11 -10.75 -19.24
CA HIS A 136 21.20 -9.30 -19.12
C HIS A 136 22.65 -8.77 -19.15
N GLU A 137 23.62 -9.56 -19.58
CA GLU A 137 25.04 -9.20 -19.57
C GLU A 137 25.34 -7.95 -20.43
N ASP A 138 24.52 -7.70 -21.45
CA ASP A 138 24.64 -6.54 -22.34
C ASP A 138 23.72 -5.37 -21.97
N VAL A 139 22.89 -5.49 -20.93
CA VAL A 139 22.00 -4.41 -20.47
C VAL A 139 22.83 -3.25 -19.91
N ARG A 140 22.59 -2.02 -20.40
CA ARG A 140 23.34 -0.81 -20.04
C ARG A 140 22.47 0.32 -19.52
N SER A 141 21.15 0.12 -19.50
CA SER A 141 20.19 1.09 -18.99
C SER A 141 18.99 0.37 -18.41
N VAL A 142 18.55 0.76 -17.22
CA VAL A 142 17.39 0.21 -16.51
C VAL A 142 16.59 1.37 -15.93
N ASN A 143 15.29 1.42 -16.21
CA ASN A 143 14.38 2.39 -15.62
C ASN A 143 13.72 1.81 -14.39
N ALA A 144 14.36 1.95 -13.25
CA ALA A 144 13.80 1.53 -11.95
C ALA A 144 12.58 2.37 -11.58
N VAL A 145 11.49 1.72 -11.16
CA VAL A 145 10.29 2.39 -10.63
C VAL A 145 10.28 2.26 -9.11
N VAL A 146 10.52 3.38 -8.42
CA VAL A 146 10.64 3.42 -6.96
C VAL A 146 9.81 4.56 -6.39
N GLY A 147 8.79 4.21 -5.57
CA GLY A 147 7.95 5.16 -4.87
C GLY A 147 8.29 5.26 -3.37
N GLU A 148 7.75 6.29 -2.71
CA GLU A 148 8.12 6.56 -1.33
C GLU A 148 7.01 7.24 -0.52
N THR A 149 7.12 7.08 0.80
CA THR A 149 6.45 7.95 1.78
C THR A 149 7.41 8.34 2.90
N ASN A 150 7.13 9.41 3.64
CA ASN A 150 8.00 9.90 4.70
C ASN A 150 7.69 9.24 6.04
N ASP A 151 8.52 8.30 6.48
CA ASP A 151 8.40 7.60 7.77
C ASP A 151 9.13 8.30 8.94
N GLY A 152 9.72 9.48 8.72
CA GLY A 152 10.63 10.16 9.65
C GLY A 152 10.05 10.56 11.01
N ARG A 153 8.75 10.34 11.27
CA ARG A 153 8.16 10.52 12.60
C ARG A 153 8.50 9.38 13.56
N LEU A 154 8.44 8.15 13.06
CA LEU A 154 8.74 6.93 13.81
C LEU A 154 10.15 6.42 13.53
N ASN A 155 10.66 6.68 12.32
CA ASN A 155 11.95 6.19 11.85
C ASN A 155 13.05 7.26 11.97
N ASP A 156 14.26 6.83 12.30
CA ASP A 156 15.47 7.64 12.07
C ASP A 156 15.78 7.68 10.56
N ILE A 157 14.96 8.41 9.81
CA ILE A 157 15.03 8.48 8.35
C ILE A 157 16.38 9.01 7.83
N ARG A 158 17.06 9.87 8.64
CA ARG A 158 18.37 10.44 8.27
C ARG A 158 19.52 9.43 8.34
N GLY A 159 19.33 8.33 9.07
CA GLY A 159 20.27 7.22 9.10
C GLY A 159 20.32 6.44 7.78
N MET A 160 19.30 6.61 6.89
CA MET A 160 19.20 5.94 5.58
C MET A 160 19.45 4.42 5.68
N HIS A 161 18.75 3.77 6.61
CA HIS A 161 18.97 2.37 6.99
C HIS A 161 18.59 1.34 5.92
N VAL A 162 17.79 1.72 4.92
CA VAL A 162 17.44 0.84 3.79
C VAL A 162 18.63 0.72 2.84
N THR A 163 19.01 -0.51 2.52
CA THR A 163 20.14 -0.83 1.65
C THR A 163 19.65 -1.41 0.31
N PRO A 164 20.47 -1.35 -0.77
CA PRO A 164 20.17 -2.01 -2.04
C PRO A 164 19.95 -3.52 -1.90
N GLN A 165 20.62 -4.18 -0.93
CA GLN A 165 20.43 -5.62 -0.68
C GLN A 165 19.03 -5.91 -0.15
N MET A 166 18.49 -5.10 0.77
CA MET A 166 17.11 -5.25 1.25
C MET A 166 16.08 -5.16 0.12
N VAL A 167 16.36 -4.37 -0.91
CA VAL A 167 15.50 -4.27 -2.10
C VAL A 167 15.55 -5.57 -2.91
N ILE A 168 16.74 -6.10 -3.15
CA ILE A 168 16.95 -7.39 -3.82
C ILE A 168 16.26 -8.51 -3.04
N ASP A 169 16.40 -8.52 -1.73
CA ASP A 169 15.78 -9.50 -0.84
C ASP A 169 14.25 -9.43 -0.90
N ALA A 170 13.67 -8.21 -0.86
CA ALA A 170 12.23 -8.02 -1.00
C ALA A 170 11.68 -8.53 -2.35
N ILE A 171 12.42 -8.32 -3.45
CA ILE A 171 12.05 -8.85 -4.76
C ILE A 171 12.14 -10.38 -4.79
N ASN A 172 13.21 -10.95 -4.24
CA ASN A 172 13.42 -12.41 -4.21
C ASN A 172 12.44 -13.13 -3.29
N MET A 173 11.95 -12.48 -2.23
CA MET A 173 10.95 -13.01 -1.30
C MET A 173 9.52 -12.84 -1.81
N ALA A 174 9.31 -12.15 -2.93
CA ALA A 174 7.98 -11.90 -3.46
C ALA A 174 7.27 -13.20 -3.85
N HIS A 175 6.06 -13.36 -3.37
CA HIS A 175 5.21 -14.53 -3.62
C HIS A 175 3.75 -14.13 -3.87
N GLY A 176 3.01 -15.00 -4.55
CA GLY A 176 1.55 -14.92 -4.66
C GLY A 176 0.87 -15.38 -3.38
N GLY A 177 -0.46 -15.29 -3.34
CA GLY A 177 -1.24 -15.69 -2.17
C GLY A 177 -1.50 -14.53 -1.20
N PRO A 178 -1.74 -14.80 0.09
CA PRO A 178 -1.99 -13.75 1.08
C PRO A 178 -0.83 -12.75 1.16
N VAL A 179 -1.16 -11.47 1.30
CA VAL A 179 -0.19 -10.38 1.46
C VAL A 179 -0.23 -9.88 2.89
N GLU A 180 0.93 -9.77 3.55
CA GLU A 180 1.03 -9.14 4.86
C GLU A 180 0.68 -7.66 4.77
N GLN A 181 -0.05 -7.15 5.78
CA GLN A 181 -0.56 -5.77 5.81
C GLN A 181 -0.20 -5.08 7.13
N GLY A 182 -0.43 -3.78 7.21
CA GLY A 182 -0.13 -2.99 8.40
C GLY A 182 1.36 -2.60 8.48
N CYS A 183 1.97 -2.88 9.63
CA CYS A 183 3.33 -2.41 9.99
C CYS A 183 4.46 -3.22 9.34
N VAL A 184 4.37 -3.52 8.07
CA VAL A 184 5.34 -4.36 7.32
C VAL A 184 5.98 -3.59 6.16
N GLY A 185 7.19 -4.01 5.79
CA GLY A 185 7.91 -3.47 4.65
C GLY A 185 7.98 -1.94 4.67
N ALA A 186 7.67 -1.31 3.55
CA ALA A 186 7.64 0.15 3.39
C ALA A 186 6.59 0.85 4.28
N GLY A 187 5.61 0.12 4.83
CA GLY A 187 4.58 0.64 5.74
C GLY A 187 4.97 0.65 7.22
N THR A 188 6.17 0.17 7.59
CA THR A 188 6.58 -0.03 8.98
C THR A 188 6.52 1.25 9.81
N GLY A 189 7.07 2.38 9.32
CA GLY A 189 7.18 3.63 10.06
C GLY A 189 6.14 4.69 9.71
N THR A 190 5.09 4.35 8.95
CA THR A 190 4.13 5.31 8.41
C THR A 190 2.92 5.56 9.32
N ARG A 191 2.22 6.67 9.08
CA ARG A 191 0.99 7.08 9.78
C ARG A 191 -0.10 7.39 8.77
N CYS A 192 -1.36 7.19 9.15
CA CYS A 192 -2.49 7.54 8.30
C CYS A 192 -3.63 8.11 9.14
N PHE A 193 -4.15 9.29 8.78
CA PHE A 193 -5.19 10.02 9.52
C PHE A 193 -4.86 10.24 11.02
N GLY A 194 -3.57 10.38 11.35
CA GLY A 194 -3.12 10.52 12.73
C GLY A 194 -2.94 9.20 13.50
N PHE A 195 -3.43 8.08 12.99
CA PHE A 195 -3.22 6.74 13.50
C PHE A 195 -2.01 6.07 12.83
N LYS A 196 -1.60 4.92 13.33
CA LYS A 196 -0.62 4.08 12.66
C LYS A 196 -1.19 3.62 11.30
N GLY A 197 -0.47 3.92 10.22
CA GLY A 197 -0.74 3.45 8.87
C GLY A 197 0.11 2.25 8.49
N GLY A 198 0.21 1.94 7.21
CA GLY A 198 1.02 0.82 6.76
C GLY A 198 0.77 0.42 5.32
N ILE A 199 1.06 -0.83 5.03
CA ILE A 199 0.66 -1.50 3.80
C ILE A 199 -0.79 -1.95 3.93
N GLY A 200 -1.56 -1.72 2.87
CA GLY A 200 -2.91 -2.29 2.74
C GLY A 200 -3.13 -2.82 1.34
N THR A 201 -3.99 -3.81 1.21
CA THR A 201 -4.31 -4.40 -0.09
C THR A 201 -5.77 -4.82 -0.17
N SER A 202 -6.28 -4.93 -1.39
CA SER A 202 -7.63 -5.41 -1.70
C SER A 202 -7.73 -5.77 -3.17
N SER A 203 -8.76 -6.51 -3.54
CA SER A 203 -9.07 -6.84 -4.93
C SER A 203 -10.56 -6.77 -5.24
N ARG A 204 -10.88 -6.74 -6.53
CA ARG A 204 -12.24 -6.92 -7.05
C ARG A 204 -12.21 -7.81 -8.29
N VAL A 205 -13.10 -8.80 -8.31
CA VAL A 205 -13.33 -9.66 -9.46
C VAL A 205 -14.64 -9.23 -10.11
N LEU A 206 -14.59 -8.88 -11.37
CA LEU A 206 -15.78 -8.52 -12.15
C LEU A 206 -16.55 -9.78 -12.54
N PRO A 207 -17.89 -9.73 -12.59
CA PRO A 207 -18.69 -10.80 -13.18
C PRO A 207 -18.29 -11.08 -14.64
N GLU A 208 -18.49 -12.31 -15.10
CA GLU A 208 -18.23 -12.72 -16.49
C GLU A 208 -18.93 -11.80 -17.51
N SER A 209 -20.15 -11.34 -17.20
CA SER A 209 -20.90 -10.39 -18.02
C SER A 209 -20.24 -9.02 -18.18
N LEU A 210 -19.25 -8.72 -17.35
CA LEU A 210 -18.40 -7.52 -17.39
C LEU A 210 -16.94 -7.85 -17.73
N GLY A 211 -16.70 -9.04 -18.27
CA GLY A 211 -15.40 -9.49 -18.76
C GLY A 211 -14.60 -10.38 -17.80
N GLY A 212 -15.08 -10.64 -16.57
CA GLY A 212 -14.43 -11.53 -15.60
C GLY A 212 -13.08 -11.04 -15.06
N TYR A 213 -12.70 -9.80 -15.34
CA TYR A 213 -11.39 -9.25 -14.97
C TYR A 213 -11.21 -9.05 -13.48
N THR A 214 -9.98 -9.17 -13.04
CA THR A 214 -9.57 -8.87 -11.67
C THR A 214 -8.83 -7.52 -11.62
N VAL A 215 -9.16 -6.71 -10.62
CA VAL A 215 -8.43 -5.49 -10.26
C VAL A 215 -7.90 -5.65 -8.85
N GLY A 216 -6.57 -5.62 -8.70
CA GLY A 216 -5.89 -5.69 -7.41
C GLY A 216 -5.22 -4.36 -7.08
N VAL A 217 -5.22 -3.98 -5.82
CA VAL A 217 -4.61 -2.74 -5.33
C VAL A 217 -3.74 -3.02 -4.11
N LEU A 218 -2.55 -2.41 -4.08
CA LEU A 218 -1.71 -2.31 -2.89
C LEU A 218 -1.40 -0.83 -2.63
N VAL A 219 -1.45 -0.44 -1.36
CA VAL A 219 -1.16 0.93 -0.94
C VAL A 219 -0.10 0.96 0.16
N GLN A 220 0.71 2.03 0.16
CA GLN A 220 1.55 2.45 1.27
C GLN A 220 1.01 3.78 1.76
N THR A 221 0.40 3.79 2.96
CA THR A 221 -0.31 4.96 3.49
C THR A 221 0.56 5.77 4.45
N ASN A 222 0.62 7.08 4.23
CA ASN A 222 1.26 8.04 5.15
C ASN A 222 0.66 9.43 4.93
N TYR A 223 -0.66 9.58 5.06
CA TYR A 223 -1.34 10.84 4.76
C TYR A 223 -2.40 11.20 5.81
N GLY A 224 -2.82 12.45 5.80
CA GLY A 224 -3.87 13.00 6.64
C GLY A 224 -5.17 13.26 5.87
N GLY A 225 -6.08 13.93 6.55
CA GLY A 225 -7.42 14.25 6.05
C GLY A 225 -8.46 14.09 7.14
N ILE A 226 -9.68 13.73 6.78
CA ILE A 226 -10.81 13.54 7.68
C ILE A 226 -11.33 12.12 7.45
N LEU A 227 -10.85 11.14 8.23
CA LEU A 227 -11.15 9.73 8.00
C LEU A 227 -12.64 9.47 7.87
N GLU A 228 -13.00 8.90 6.73
CA GLU A 228 -14.33 8.37 6.43
C GLU A 228 -14.24 6.88 6.13
N ILE A 229 -15.09 6.08 6.78
CA ILE A 229 -15.17 4.64 6.54
C ILE A 229 -16.61 4.32 6.13
N ASP A 230 -16.76 3.90 4.88
CA ASP A 230 -18.06 3.53 4.29
C ASP A 230 -19.17 4.57 4.57
N GLY A 231 -18.86 5.86 4.42
CA GLY A 231 -19.76 7.00 4.63
C GLY A 231 -19.96 7.41 6.09
N VAL A 232 -19.27 6.78 7.04
CA VAL A 232 -19.25 7.21 8.45
C VAL A 232 -18.08 8.15 8.68
N GLN A 233 -18.33 9.33 9.23
CA GLN A 233 -17.34 10.38 9.52
C GLN A 233 -16.55 10.04 10.79
N VAL A 234 -15.70 9.01 10.71
CA VAL A 234 -14.95 8.45 11.84
C VAL A 234 -14.00 9.48 12.44
N GLY A 235 -13.26 10.20 11.60
CA GLY A 235 -12.31 11.22 12.05
C GLY A 235 -12.97 12.33 12.85
N GLN A 236 -14.17 12.76 12.46
CA GLN A 236 -14.94 13.77 13.20
C GLN A 236 -15.44 13.21 14.54
N GLN A 237 -15.99 11.99 14.55
CA GLN A 237 -16.54 11.36 15.76
C GLN A 237 -15.44 11.00 16.78
N LEU A 238 -14.22 10.72 16.31
CA LEU A 238 -13.06 10.48 17.18
C LEU A 238 -12.36 11.78 17.58
N GLU A 239 -12.80 12.93 17.08
CA GLU A 239 -12.11 14.23 17.22
C GLU A 239 -10.63 14.15 16.80
N GLN A 240 -10.35 13.35 15.76
CA GLN A 240 -9.01 13.15 15.22
C GLN A 240 -9.01 13.31 13.68
N HIS A 241 -8.66 14.48 13.22
CA HIS A 241 -8.56 14.82 11.80
C HIS A 241 -7.70 16.06 11.59
N ASP A 242 -7.25 16.26 10.36
CA ASP A 242 -6.59 17.50 9.97
C ASP A 242 -7.50 18.71 10.26
N PHE A 243 -6.90 19.87 10.52
CA PHE A 243 -7.57 21.12 10.85
C PHE A 243 -8.26 21.18 12.24
N ILE A 244 -8.42 20.09 12.97
CA ILE A 244 -9.00 20.16 14.32
C ILE A 244 -8.27 21.16 15.23
N ASN A 245 -6.94 21.27 15.04
CA ASN A 245 -6.08 22.18 15.78
C ASN A 245 -5.98 23.60 15.15
N HIS A 246 -6.50 23.84 13.94
CA HIS A 246 -6.66 25.20 13.41
C HIS A 246 -7.81 25.95 14.11
N VAL A 247 -8.73 25.21 14.65
CA VAL A 247 -9.63 25.72 15.69
C VAL A 247 -8.88 25.79 17.04
N ARG A 248 -7.70 25.12 17.23
CA ARG A 248 -6.96 24.95 18.50
C ARG A 248 -5.41 25.01 18.44
N LYS A 249 -4.73 25.50 17.37
CA LYS A 249 -3.26 25.53 17.07
C LYS A 249 -2.70 24.34 16.30
N ALA A 250 -2.07 24.66 15.15
CA ALA A 250 -1.70 23.70 14.11
C ALA A 250 -0.32 23.04 14.29
N GLU A 251 -0.23 21.74 13.94
CA GLU A 251 0.99 21.15 13.38
C GLU A 251 0.81 20.94 11.88
N HIS A 252 1.88 21.21 11.09
CA HIS A 252 1.91 20.88 9.66
C HIS A 252 1.86 19.37 9.49
N VAL A 253 0.87 18.87 8.78
CA VAL A 253 0.76 17.46 8.41
C VAL A 253 1.32 17.31 7.00
N ASP A 254 2.57 16.83 6.90
CA ASP A 254 3.12 16.31 5.66
C ASP A 254 2.53 14.93 5.43
N GLY A 255 2.12 14.63 4.20
CA GLY A 255 1.51 13.36 3.85
C GLY A 255 2.16 12.76 2.61
N SER A 256 1.84 11.51 2.30
CA SER A 256 2.15 10.83 1.04
C SER A 256 1.35 9.54 0.93
N CYS A 257 0.95 9.16 -0.28
CA CYS A 257 0.32 7.87 -0.52
C CYS A 257 0.82 7.28 -1.83
N MET A 258 1.37 6.07 -1.75
CA MET A 258 1.64 5.27 -2.95
C MET A 258 0.50 4.29 -3.15
N MET A 259 -0.03 4.25 -4.37
CA MET A 259 -1.09 3.33 -4.80
C MET A 259 -0.62 2.58 -6.04
N VAL A 260 -0.60 1.26 -5.98
CA VAL A 260 -0.26 0.38 -7.10
C VAL A 260 -1.51 -0.40 -7.47
N VAL A 261 -1.97 -0.24 -8.70
CA VAL A 261 -3.13 -0.92 -9.26
C VAL A 261 -2.68 -1.88 -10.35
N VAL A 262 -3.05 -3.14 -10.25
CA VAL A 262 -2.76 -4.15 -11.28
C VAL A 262 -4.07 -4.80 -11.74
N THR A 263 -4.16 -5.12 -13.03
CA THR A 263 -5.31 -5.83 -13.58
C THR A 263 -4.86 -6.80 -14.69
N ASP A 264 -5.61 -7.87 -14.87
CA ASP A 264 -5.50 -8.78 -16.01
C ASP A 264 -6.39 -8.34 -17.21
N ALA A 265 -7.13 -7.24 -17.09
CA ALA A 265 -7.84 -6.65 -18.20
C ALA A 265 -6.84 -6.13 -19.27
N PRO A 266 -7.10 -6.35 -20.58
CA PRO A 266 -6.20 -5.93 -21.64
C PRO A 266 -6.29 -4.41 -21.86
N LEU A 267 -5.42 -3.65 -21.17
CA LEU A 267 -5.40 -2.19 -21.20
C LEU A 267 -4.11 -1.65 -21.77
N ASP A 268 -4.24 -0.59 -22.56
CA ASP A 268 -3.11 0.26 -22.99
C ASP A 268 -2.75 1.32 -21.92
N SER A 269 -1.62 2.00 -22.08
CA SER A 269 -1.14 3.03 -21.15
C SER A 269 -2.16 4.17 -20.96
N ARG A 270 -2.86 4.57 -22.04
CA ARG A 270 -3.92 5.60 -21.96
C ARG A 270 -5.08 5.18 -21.06
N ASN A 271 -5.57 3.94 -21.18
CA ASN A 271 -6.64 3.42 -20.33
C ASN A 271 -6.13 3.18 -18.90
N LEU A 272 -4.89 2.76 -18.72
CA LEU A 272 -4.25 2.62 -17.40
C LEU A 272 -4.10 3.96 -16.69
N GLU A 273 -3.82 5.07 -17.38
CA GLU A 273 -3.84 6.41 -16.77
C GLU A 273 -5.25 6.77 -16.26
N ARG A 274 -6.29 6.39 -17.02
CA ARG A 274 -7.68 6.58 -16.58
C ARG A 274 -8.02 5.74 -15.36
N VAL A 275 -7.49 4.52 -15.25
CA VAL A 275 -7.59 3.66 -14.05
C VAL A 275 -6.85 4.33 -12.89
N ALA A 276 -5.62 4.79 -13.09
CA ALA A 276 -4.84 5.47 -12.07
C ALA A 276 -5.57 6.69 -11.47
N LYS A 277 -6.23 7.49 -12.30
CA LYS A 277 -7.08 8.61 -11.85
C LYS A 277 -8.23 8.16 -10.94
N ARG A 278 -8.74 6.93 -11.08
CA ARG A 278 -9.83 6.38 -10.22
C ARG A 278 -9.33 5.95 -8.86
N ALA A 279 -8.08 5.52 -8.74
CA ALA A 279 -7.49 5.25 -7.44
C ALA A 279 -7.48 6.52 -6.55
N MET A 280 -7.23 7.71 -7.11
CA MET A 280 -7.38 8.98 -6.38
C MET A 280 -8.82 9.22 -5.89
N MET A 281 -9.83 8.78 -6.65
CA MET A 281 -11.22 8.84 -6.19
C MET A 281 -11.46 7.87 -5.02
N GLY A 282 -10.81 6.70 -5.03
CA GLY A 282 -10.80 5.77 -3.89
C GLY A 282 -10.18 6.41 -2.64
N MET A 283 -9.04 7.09 -2.79
CA MET A 283 -8.42 7.85 -1.70
C MET A 283 -9.35 8.96 -1.16
N ALA A 284 -9.95 9.75 -2.04
CA ALA A 284 -10.91 10.78 -1.64
C ALA A 284 -12.11 10.20 -0.88
N LYS A 285 -12.59 9.00 -1.25
CA LYS A 285 -13.67 8.29 -0.56
C LYS A 285 -13.32 7.90 0.89
N THR A 286 -12.04 7.81 1.23
CA THR A 286 -11.59 7.56 2.60
C THR A 286 -11.40 8.83 3.43
N GLY A 287 -11.63 10.01 2.84
CA GLY A 287 -11.42 11.31 3.48
C GLY A 287 -10.02 11.89 3.26
N GLY A 288 -9.22 11.30 2.38
CA GLY A 288 -7.94 11.85 1.93
C GLY A 288 -8.15 13.10 1.07
N ILE A 289 -7.37 14.15 1.34
CA ILE A 289 -7.54 15.46 0.68
C ILE A 289 -6.38 15.83 -0.26
N ALA A 290 -5.39 14.94 -0.42
CA ALA A 290 -4.18 15.21 -1.20
C ALA A 290 -3.58 16.59 -0.81
N SER A 291 -3.25 16.77 0.46
CA SER A 291 -2.77 18.05 1.02
C SER A 291 -1.53 18.56 0.27
N ASN A 292 -1.25 19.87 0.34
CA ASN A 292 -0.15 20.48 -0.40
C ASN A 292 1.22 19.82 -0.15
N GLY A 293 1.48 19.34 1.07
CA GLY A 293 2.72 18.63 1.45
C GLY A 293 2.69 17.12 1.17
N SER A 294 1.67 16.60 0.46
CA SER A 294 1.51 15.18 0.17
C SER A 294 2.15 14.79 -1.17
N GLY A 295 2.79 13.61 -1.23
CA GLY A 295 3.22 12.96 -2.46
C GLY A 295 2.28 11.80 -2.80
N ASP A 296 1.24 12.07 -3.56
CA ASP A 296 0.21 11.09 -3.89
C ASP A 296 0.37 10.61 -5.32
N TYR A 297 0.83 9.37 -5.48
CA TYR A 297 1.16 8.79 -6.78
C TYR A 297 0.43 7.48 -6.99
N VAL A 298 -0.01 7.27 -8.23
CA VAL A 298 -0.63 6.01 -8.65
C VAL A 298 0.15 5.41 -9.81
N ILE A 299 0.51 4.13 -9.65
CA ILE A 299 1.09 3.29 -10.70
C ILE A 299 0.01 2.27 -11.09
N ALA A 300 -0.40 2.27 -12.35
CA ALA A 300 -1.37 1.30 -12.88
C ALA A 300 -0.72 0.42 -13.95
N MET A 301 -0.94 -0.89 -13.88
CA MET A 301 -0.34 -1.89 -14.77
C MET A 301 -1.38 -2.88 -15.29
N SER A 302 -1.19 -3.36 -16.52
CA SER A 302 -1.95 -4.50 -17.06
C SER A 302 -1.03 -5.68 -17.31
N VAL A 303 -1.32 -6.80 -16.65
CA VAL A 303 -0.60 -8.07 -16.81
C VAL A 303 -1.33 -9.04 -17.74
N ALA A 304 -2.25 -8.54 -18.57
CA ALA A 304 -2.94 -9.35 -19.56
C ALA A 304 -1.94 -10.11 -20.42
N PRO A 305 -1.97 -11.46 -20.49
CA PRO A 305 -0.90 -12.25 -21.12
C PRO A 305 -0.60 -11.89 -22.57
N GLY A 306 -1.63 -11.49 -23.34
CA GLY A 306 -1.50 -11.08 -24.74
C GLY A 306 -0.96 -9.67 -24.94
N ASN A 307 -0.73 -8.89 -23.87
CA ASN A 307 -0.34 -7.48 -23.94
C ASN A 307 1.05 -7.20 -23.38
N LEU A 308 1.77 -8.21 -22.90
CA LEU A 308 3.16 -8.03 -22.52
C LEU A 308 3.98 -7.64 -23.75
N ILE A 309 4.89 -6.69 -23.58
CA ILE A 309 5.63 -6.05 -24.66
C ILE A 309 7.02 -6.71 -24.77
N ASP A 310 7.24 -7.53 -25.80
CA ASP A 310 8.59 -8.06 -26.10
C ASP A 310 9.51 -6.91 -26.54
N SER A 311 10.53 -6.64 -25.74
CA SER A 311 11.51 -5.56 -26.00
C SER A 311 12.32 -5.75 -27.30
N ARG A 312 12.34 -6.97 -27.87
CA ARG A 312 13.05 -7.31 -29.10
C ARG A 312 12.15 -7.27 -30.35
N ALA A 313 10.84 -7.15 -30.15
CA ALA A 313 9.90 -7.13 -31.26
C ALA A 313 10.01 -5.82 -32.07
N LYS A 314 10.02 -5.93 -33.40
CA LYS A 314 10.00 -4.76 -34.28
C LYS A 314 8.61 -4.11 -34.38
N THR A 315 7.58 -4.89 -34.15
CA THR A 315 6.17 -4.46 -34.18
C THR A 315 5.43 -5.15 -33.03
N ILE A 316 4.48 -4.45 -32.43
CA ILE A 316 3.66 -4.96 -31.34
C ILE A 316 2.21 -4.97 -31.79
N THR A 317 1.52 -6.08 -31.52
CA THR A 317 0.05 -6.16 -31.64
C THR A 317 -0.50 -6.33 -30.22
N SER A 318 -1.45 -5.49 -29.84
CA SER A 318 -2.11 -5.57 -28.54
C SER A 318 -3.63 -5.59 -28.71
N THR A 319 -4.31 -6.32 -27.84
CA THR A 319 -5.75 -6.24 -27.68
C THR A 319 -6.05 -5.18 -26.63
N VAL A 320 -6.96 -4.25 -26.92
CA VAL A 320 -7.33 -3.18 -25.99
C VAL A 320 -8.81 -3.21 -25.75
N LEU A 321 -9.21 -3.22 -24.47
CA LEU A 321 -10.59 -3.14 -24.05
C LEU A 321 -11.23 -1.83 -24.59
N ALA A 322 -12.39 -1.95 -25.21
CA ALA A 322 -13.12 -0.79 -25.75
C ALA A 322 -13.46 0.23 -24.66
N ASN A 323 -13.50 1.52 -25.01
CA ASN A 323 -13.79 2.57 -24.04
C ASN A 323 -15.15 2.39 -23.33
N GLY A 324 -16.15 1.82 -24.00
CA GLY A 324 -17.48 1.54 -23.43
C GLY A 324 -17.44 0.54 -22.27
N GLU A 325 -16.45 -0.35 -22.24
CA GLU A 325 -16.32 -1.41 -21.24
C GLU A 325 -15.50 -1.01 -19.99
N MET A 326 -14.98 0.21 -19.98
CA MET A 326 -14.06 0.66 -18.91
C MET A 326 -14.75 0.98 -17.57
N SER A 327 -16.08 1.20 -17.56
CA SER A 327 -16.77 1.71 -16.36
C SER A 327 -16.74 0.74 -15.19
N SER A 328 -16.82 -0.56 -15.45
CA SER A 328 -16.70 -1.61 -14.42
C SER A 328 -15.29 -1.66 -13.80
N ILE A 329 -14.24 -1.55 -14.62
CA ILE A 329 -12.86 -1.47 -14.16
C ILE A 329 -12.64 -0.23 -13.28
N PHE A 330 -13.23 0.92 -13.66
CA PHE A 330 -13.14 2.15 -12.86
C PHE A 330 -13.81 2.00 -11.50
N ALA A 331 -15.02 1.44 -11.45
CA ALA A 331 -15.72 1.20 -10.19
C ALA A 331 -14.95 0.21 -9.30
N ALA A 332 -14.47 -0.90 -9.86
CA ALA A 332 -13.64 -1.87 -9.16
C ALA A 332 -12.36 -1.24 -8.59
N THR A 333 -11.70 -0.36 -9.35
CA THR A 333 -10.50 0.36 -8.90
C THR A 333 -10.81 1.27 -7.71
N ILE A 334 -11.91 2.03 -7.75
CA ILE A 334 -12.32 2.91 -6.65
C ILE A 334 -12.59 2.10 -5.39
N GLU A 335 -13.35 1.01 -5.51
CA GLU A 335 -13.71 0.14 -4.38
C GLU A 335 -12.48 -0.53 -3.76
N ALA A 336 -11.64 -1.17 -4.59
CA ALA A 336 -10.44 -1.85 -4.12
C ALA A 336 -9.46 -0.86 -3.47
N THR A 337 -9.29 0.34 -4.04
CA THR A 337 -8.40 1.35 -3.45
C THR A 337 -8.92 1.81 -2.09
N ALA A 338 -10.20 2.12 -1.96
CA ALA A 338 -10.77 2.54 -0.68
C ALA A 338 -10.62 1.45 0.40
N GLU A 339 -10.93 0.19 0.06
CA GLU A 339 -10.78 -0.94 1.00
C GLU A 339 -9.31 -1.19 1.36
N ALA A 340 -8.37 -1.13 0.42
CA ALA A 340 -6.94 -1.25 0.71
C ALA A 340 -6.45 -0.17 1.69
N LEU A 341 -6.92 1.08 1.53
CA LEU A 341 -6.59 2.18 2.43
C LEU A 341 -7.15 1.97 3.83
N TRP A 342 -8.39 1.51 3.98
CA TRP A 342 -8.95 1.14 5.28
C TRP A 342 -8.22 -0.06 5.89
N ASN A 343 -7.91 -1.09 5.09
CA ASN A 343 -7.19 -2.26 5.58
C ASN A 343 -5.81 -1.89 6.14
N SER A 344 -5.11 -0.91 5.57
CA SER A 344 -3.83 -0.42 6.11
C SER A 344 -3.93 0.12 7.54
N LEU A 345 -5.10 0.62 7.94
CA LEU A 345 -5.39 1.10 9.30
C LEU A 345 -5.83 -0.04 10.23
N PHE A 346 -6.73 -0.90 9.75
CA PHE A 346 -7.26 -2.01 10.54
C PHE A 346 -6.21 -3.08 10.88
N MET A 347 -5.21 -3.23 10.01
CA MET A 347 -4.13 -4.22 10.16
C MET A 347 -2.87 -3.65 10.85
N ALA A 348 -2.85 -2.34 11.15
CA ALA A 348 -1.71 -1.70 11.79
C ALA A 348 -1.79 -1.78 13.31
N GLU A 349 -0.64 -2.01 13.95
CA GLU A 349 -0.47 -1.96 15.40
C GLU A 349 0.12 -0.62 15.84
N GLY A 350 -0.21 -0.17 17.06
CA GLY A 350 0.44 0.99 17.64
C GLY A 350 1.96 0.81 17.71
N MET A 351 2.71 1.85 17.42
CA MET A 351 4.16 1.74 17.32
C MET A 351 4.88 2.90 18.00
N THR A 352 5.91 2.57 18.78
CA THR A 352 6.87 3.54 19.31
C THR A 352 8.15 3.51 18.49
N GLY A 353 8.67 4.68 18.16
CA GLY A 353 9.89 4.83 17.38
C GLY A 353 10.77 5.97 17.88
N LYS A 354 11.44 6.63 16.97
CA LYS A 354 12.45 7.66 17.22
C LYS A 354 12.06 8.66 18.30
N GLY A 355 12.93 8.82 19.30
CA GLY A 355 12.74 9.76 20.40
C GLY A 355 11.59 9.41 21.34
N GLY A 356 11.15 8.16 21.36
CA GLY A 356 10.01 7.71 22.17
C GLY A 356 8.65 8.16 21.62
N TYR A 357 8.60 8.70 20.39
CA TYR A 357 7.33 9.10 19.77
C TYR A 357 6.47 7.86 19.52
N HIS A 358 5.24 7.91 20.01
CA HIS A 358 4.26 6.82 19.84
C HIS A 358 3.15 7.24 18.90
N VAL A 359 2.71 6.32 18.07
CA VAL A 359 1.51 6.45 17.22
C VAL A 359 0.57 5.31 17.55
N ASP A 360 -0.62 5.65 17.99
CA ASP A 360 -1.66 4.68 18.33
C ASP A 360 -2.21 3.98 17.08
N ALA A 361 -2.64 2.74 17.23
CA ALA A 361 -3.47 2.06 16.26
C ALA A 361 -4.86 2.71 16.15
N LEU A 362 -5.57 2.44 15.05
CA LEU A 362 -6.99 2.77 14.96
C LEU A 362 -7.76 2.11 16.12
N PRO A 363 -8.61 2.86 16.87
CA PRO A 363 -9.43 2.27 17.95
C PRO A 363 -10.58 1.43 17.35
N VAL A 364 -10.26 0.23 16.89
CA VAL A 364 -11.12 -0.64 16.08
C VAL A 364 -12.48 -0.85 16.71
N ASP A 365 -12.56 -1.17 18.02
CA ASP A 365 -13.85 -1.42 18.69
C ASP A 365 -14.80 -0.23 18.62
N ARG A 366 -14.28 0.99 18.84
CA ARG A 366 -15.07 2.23 18.73
C ARG A 366 -15.53 2.47 17.29
N VAL A 367 -14.65 2.22 16.32
CA VAL A 367 -14.97 2.35 14.90
C VAL A 367 -16.05 1.36 14.49
N LEU A 368 -15.94 0.10 14.91
CA LEU A 368 -16.96 -0.92 14.62
C LEU A 368 -18.32 -0.58 15.25
N GLU A 369 -18.33 0.01 16.43
CA GLU A 369 -19.56 0.51 17.05
C GLU A 369 -20.21 1.63 16.20
N MET A 370 -19.42 2.61 15.75
CA MET A 370 -19.89 3.68 14.84
C MET A 370 -20.49 3.11 13.55
N LEU A 371 -19.83 2.12 12.96
CA LEU A 371 -20.28 1.47 11.73
C LEU A 371 -21.60 0.68 11.94
N ARG A 372 -21.77 0.02 13.11
CA ARG A 372 -23.03 -0.69 13.45
C ARG A 372 -24.19 0.28 13.67
N ASN A 373 -23.93 1.41 14.30
CA ASN A 373 -24.96 2.41 14.61
C ASN A 373 -25.46 3.18 13.39
N ARG A 374 -24.79 3.09 12.24
CA ARG A 374 -25.24 3.63 10.96
C ARG A 374 -26.37 2.80 10.32
N ARG A 375 -26.43 1.50 10.60
CA ARG A 375 -27.43 0.57 10.06
C ARG A 375 -28.72 0.61 10.88
#